data_953789da2fd0c62308435879a6a5b5c2
#
_entry.id   953789da2fd0c62308435879a6a5b5c2
#
_cell.length_a   1.000
_cell.length_b   1.000
_cell.length_c   1.000
_cell.angle_alpha   90.00
_cell.angle_beta   90.00
_cell.angle_gamma   90.00
#
_symmetry.space_group_name_H-M   'P 1'
#
loop_
_entity.id
_entity.type
_entity.pdbx_description
1 polymer ?
#
loop_
_entity_poly.entity_id
_entity_poly.type
_entity_poly.pdbx_seq_one_letter_code
_entity_poly.pdbx_strand_id
1 'polypeptide(L)'
;MKKIYLDAGHGGADLGAVASGLYEKDLVLAVQQYIISFLSTHYQGFSLCTTRTTDVFLSLNERVNKANAWGADVYLSIHINSGGETGYEDFIYSKNINNQTIVLRNDIHDHVKFVLTKYNHFNRGRKLANHSVLRRSYMPSLLTEIGFIDTEHDAKLLKNPQFLKDMGVAYAKGVAQFLNLESKSTNPVGDSDEEGFPKPTFLYKPLWIKTTEDTETYKDANMSERTGYLKKNTFFQVYGETRAAWMMDGQHFIGKKDTIIEGETITTAELTKENMETLKVFVTKEK
;
A
#
# COMPACT_ATOMS: atom_id res chain seq x y z
N MET A 1 2.17 -23.47 -1.68
CA MET A 1 1.54 -22.54 -0.73
C MET A 1 2.56 -21.45 -0.42
N LYS A 2 2.22 -20.18 -0.60
CA LYS A 2 3.12 -19.05 -0.36
C LYS A 2 3.26 -18.77 1.13
N LYS A 3 4.44 -18.37 1.59
CA LYS A 3 4.76 -18.18 3.01
C LYS A 3 5.06 -16.72 3.32
N ILE A 4 4.17 -16.06 4.05
CA ILE A 4 4.27 -14.64 4.43
C ILE A 4 4.78 -14.56 5.87
N TYR A 5 5.87 -13.82 6.10
CA TYR A 5 6.37 -13.55 7.44
C TYR A 5 6.26 -12.06 7.77
N LEU A 6 5.50 -11.74 8.82
CA LEU A 6 5.30 -10.38 9.30
C LEU A 6 6.10 -10.16 10.58
N ASP A 7 6.75 -9.01 10.65
CA ASP A 7 7.55 -8.59 11.79
C ASP A 7 7.05 -7.26 12.33
N ALA A 8 6.24 -7.30 13.38
CA ALA A 8 5.93 -6.11 14.16
C ALA A 8 7.15 -5.76 15.01
N GLY A 9 7.81 -4.64 14.69
CA GLY A 9 9.01 -4.18 15.38
C GLY A 9 8.83 -4.08 16.90
N HIS A 10 9.93 -4.11 17.65
CA HIS A 10 9.95 -3.94 19.10
C HIS A 10 9.09 -4.95 19.89
N GLY A 11 8.71 -4.63 21.12
CA GLY A 11 7.85 -5.45 21.98
C GLY A 11 8.43 -5.71 23.37
N GLY A 12 7.59 -5.97 24.36
CA GLY A 12 7.97 -6.18 25.75
C GLY A 12 8.70 -4.97 26.32
N ALA A 13 9.92 -5.17 26.79
CA ALA A 13 10.77 -4.10 27.36
C ALA A 13 11.31 -3.12 26.31
N ASP A 14 11.36 -3.51 25.03
CA ASP A 14 11.72 -2.62 23.92
C ASP A 14 10.45 -1.91 23.41
N LEU A 15 10.28 -0.66 23.83
CA LEU A 15 9.11 0.14 23.50
C LEU A 15 9.14 0.68 22.06
N GLY A 16 10.32 0.66 21.39
CA GLY A 16 10.54 1.42 20.17
C GLY A 16 10.52 2.92 20.42
N ALA A 17 10.19 3.70 19.42
CA ALA A 17 10.00 5.15 19.57
C ALA A 17 8.78 5.45 20.44
N VAL A 18 8.92 6.43 21.33
CA VAL A 18 7.88 6.86 22.28
C VAL A 18 7.74 8.38 22.24
N ALA A 19 6.58 8.84 21.81
CA ALA A 19 6.24 10.27 21.86
C ALA A 19 4.71 10.45 21.78
N SER A 20 4.23 11.63 22.10
CA SER A 20 2.82 12.02 21.93
C SER A 20 1.80 11.10 22.64
N GLY A 21 2.23 10.36 23.66
CA GLY A 21 1.43 9.34 24.35
C GLY A 21 1.24 8.04 23.56
N LEU A 22 2.08 7.81 22.56
CA LEU A 22 2.09 6.62 21.70
C LEU A 22 3.36 5.79 21.95
N TYR A 23 3.24 4.48 21.74
CA TYR A 23 4.35 3.54 21.75
C TYR A 23 4.39 2.84 20.38
N GLU A 24 5.54 2.88 19.72
CA GLU A 24 5.73 2.24 18.41
C GLU A 24 5.31 0.76 18.45
N LYS A 25 5.78 0.02 19.46
CA LYS A 25 5.47 -1.42 19.61
C LYS A 25 3.98 -1.76 19.52
N ASP A 26 3.11 -0.89 20.04
CA ASP A 26 1.66 -1.14 20.07
C ASP A 26 1.04 -0.83 18.70
N LEU A 27 1.47 0.26 18.08
CA LEU A 27 0.96 0.70 16.78
C LEU A 27 1.33 -0.31 15.67
N VAL A 28 2.58 -0.77 15.62
CA VAL A 28 3.02 -1.73 14.61
C VAL A 28 2.36 -3.11 14.79
N LEU A 29 2.06 -3.49 16.03
CA LEU A 29 1.29 -4.70 16.31
C LEU A 29 -0.14 -4.58 15.80
N ALA A 30 -0.78 -3.42 15.98
CA ALA A 30 -2.11 -3.15 15.45
C ALA A 30 -2.13 -3.20 13.92
N VAL A 31 -1.14 -2.57 13.25
CA VAL A 31 -1.02 -2.64 11.78
C VAL A 31 -0.84 -4.08 11.30
N GLN A 32 0.00 -4.87 11.97
CA GLN A 32 0.15 -6.29 11.66
C GLN A 32 -1.18 -7.05 11.72
N GLN A 33 -2.02 -6.78 12.73
CA GLN A 33 -3.33 -7.42 12.84
C GLN A 33 -4.27 -7.04 11.68
N TYR A 34 -4.23 -5.81 11.21
CA TYR A 34 -4.98 -5.39 10.01
C TYR A 34 -4.50 -6.11 8.74
N ILE A 35 -3.18 -6.31 8.57
CA ILE A 35 -2.63 -7.11 7.46
C ILE A 35 -3.16 -8.54 7.53
N ILE A 36 -3.05 -9.20 8.69
CA ILE A 36 -3.49 -10.58 8.90
C ILE A 36 -4.97 -10.72 8.58
N SER A 37 -5.80 -9.84 9.16
CA SER A 37 -7.24 -9.85 8.96
C SER A 37 -7.60 -9.71 7.48
N PHE A 38 -7.00 -8.75 6.79
CA PHE A 38 -7.30 -8.50 5.39
C PHE A 38 -6.88 -9.66 4.49
N LEU A 39 -5.65 -10.17 4.65
CA LEU A 39 -5.16 -11.32 3.88
C LEU A 39 -6.06 -12.55 4.10
N SER A 40 -6.38 -12.84 5.37
CA SER A 40 -7.19 -14.01 5.73
C SER A 40 -8.62 -13.94 5.19
N THR A 41 -9.17 -12.73 5.07
CA THR A 41 -10.53 -12.53 4.55
C THR A 41 -10.58 -12.61 3.03
N HIS A 42 -9.58 -12.00 2.34
CA HIS A 42 -9.69 -11.74 0.90
C HIS A 42 -8.85 -12.67 0.02
N TYR A 43 -7.86 -13.37 0.57
CA TYR A 43 -6.94 -14.20 -0.22
C TYR A 43 -6.84 -15.63 0.31
N GLN A 44 -6.36 -16.53 -0.56
CA GLN A 44 -6.09 -17.94 -0.25
C GLN A 44 -4.74 -18.38 -0.86
N GLY A 45 -4.35 -19.62 -0.60
CA GLY A 45 -3.10 -20.18 -1.15
C GLY A 45 -1.83 -19.78 -0.41
N PHE A 46 -1.94 -19.22 0.80
CA PHE A 46 -0.80 -18.82 1.61
C PHE A 46 -0.82 -19.39 3.04
N SER A 47 0.35 -19.40 3.68
CA SER A 47 0.54 -19.55 5.11
C SER A 47 1.15 -18.26 5.66
N LEU A 48 0.78 -17.88 6.87
CA LEU A 48 1.26 -16.67 7.51
C LEU A 48 1.87 -17.00 8.87
N CYS A 49 3.05 -16.45 9.14
CA CYS A 49 3.72 -16.50 10.43
C CYS A 49 4.15 -15.08 10.83
N THR A 50 4.32 -14.87 12.14
CA THR A 50 4.70 -13.57 12.69
C THR A 50 5.81 -13.69 13.70
N THR A 51 6.56 -12.60 13.92
CA THR A 51 7.53 -12.56 15.04
C THR A 51 6.83 -12.64 16.37
N ARG A 52 5.73 -11.91 16.54
CA ARG A 52 4.94 -11.84 17.76
C ARG A 52 3.46 -11.56 17.47
N THR A 53 2.60 -12.03 18.33
CA THR A 53 1.15 -11.74 18.32
C THR A 53 0.70 -10.99 19.57
N THR A 54 1.62 -10.84 20.53
CA THR A 54 1.40 -10.15 21.81
C THR A 54 2.56 -9.19 22.09
N ASP A 55 2.52 -8.51 23.22
CA ASP A 55 3.58 -7.59 23.66
C ASP A 55 4.74 -8.37 24.31
N VAL A 56 5.58 -9.00 23.48
CA VAL A 56 6.79 -9.72 23.90
C VAL A 56 8.01 -9.24 23.15
N PHE A 57 9.15 -9.23 23.82
CA PHE A 57 10.45 -8.90 23.23
C PHE A 57 11.01 -10.06 22.40
N LEU A 58 11.54 -9.75 21.23
CA LEU A 58 12.41 -10.62 20.44
C LEU A 58 13.63 -9.81 19.97
N SER A 59 14.80 -10.42 20.07
CA SER A 59 16.02 -9.85 19.50
C SER A 59 15.96 -9.80 17.97
N LEU A 60 16.73 -8.91 17.35
CA LEU A 60 16.81 -8.81 15.88
C LEU A 60 17.21 -10.15 15.22
N ASN A 61 18.05 -10.93 15.91
CA ASN A 61 18.46 -12.24 15.42
C ASN A 61 17.33 -13.25 15.43
N GLU A 62 16.56 -13.31 16.51
CA GLU A 62 15.42 -14.22 16.63
C GLU A 62 14.36 -13.94 15.57
N ARG A 63 14.06 -12.66 15.29
CA ARG A 63 13.09 -12.24 14.26
C ARG A 63 13.43 -12.86 12.91
N VAL A 64 14.66 -12.64 12.46
CA VAL A 64 15.11 -13.10 11.15
C VAL A 64 15.36 -14.61 11.11
N ASN A 65 15.95 -15.18 12.17
CA ASN A 65 16.23 -16.61 12.20
C ASN A 65 14.96 -17.44 12.13
N LYS A 66 13.87 -17.01 12.79
CA LYS A 66 12.56 -17.65 12.68
C LYS A 66 12.01 -17.60 11.25
N ALA A 67 12.09 -16.45 10.59
CA ALA A 67 11.65 -16.30 9.20
C ALA A 67 12.45 -17.17 8.22
N ASN A 68 13.79 -17.16 8.35
CA ASN A 68 14.71 -17.97 7.54
C ASN A 68 14.47 -19.47 7.76
N ALA A 69 14.37 -19.92 9.02
CA ALA A 69 14.13 -21.33 9.36
C ALA A 69 12.76 -21.83 8.89
N TRP A 70 11.75 -20.96 8.90
CA TRP A 70 10.43 -21.28 8.38
C TRP A 70 10.38 -21.33 6.85
N GLY A 71 11.39 -20.73 6.18
CA GLY A 71 11.48 -20.66 4.73
C GLY A 71 10.42 -19.73 4.15
N ALA A 72 10.34 -18.52 4.68
CA ALA A 72 9.39 -17.52 4.19
C ALA A 72 9.71 -17.11 2.74
N ASP A 73 8.67 -16.83 1.95
CA ASP A 73 8.79 -16.28 0.59
C ASP A 73 8.90 -14.74 0.60
N VAL A 74 8.43 -14.11 1.68
CA VAL A 74 8.50 -12.66 1.90
C VAL A 74 8.62 -12.34 3.38
N TYR A 75 9.40 -11.30 3.70
CA TYR A 75 9.56 -10.74 5.04
C TYR A 75 9.20 -9.26 5.03
N LEU A 76 8.20 -8.86 5.82
CA LEU A 76 7.79 -7.47 5.97
C LEU A 76 7.95 -7.03 7.43
N SER A 77 8.87 -6.10 7.69
CA SER A 77 9.11 -5.48 9.00
C SER A 77 8.42 -4.12 9.06
N ILE A 78 7.63 -3.92 10.12
CA ILE A 78 6.75 -2.75 10.28
C ILE A 78 7.27 -1.94 11.44
N HIS A 79 7.57 -0.66 11.20
CA HIS A 79 8.16 0.29 12.13
C HIS A 79 7.50 1.67 12.07
N ILE A 80 7.80 2.50 13.07
CA ILE A 80 7.43 3.91 13.13
C ILE A 80 8.67 4.70 13.55
N ASN A 81 9.02 5.67 12.76
CA ASN A 81 10.22 6.47 12.89
C ASN A 81 10.13 7.51 14.01
N SER A 82 11.26 8.11 14.34
CA SER A 82 11.40 9.30 15.19
C SER A 82 12.59 10.13 14.72
N GLY A 83 12.64 11.41 15.10
CA GLY A 83 13.74 12.31 14.71
C GLY A 83 13.26 13.66 14.22
N GLY A 84 12.01 14.04 14.50
CA GLY A 84 11.46 15.37 14.22
C GLY A 84 11.15 15.64 12.75
N GLU A 85 11.13 14.60 11.91
CA GLU A 85 10.75 14.70 10.49
C GLU A 85 9.30 14.23 10.29
N THR A 86 8.81 14.17 9.05
CA THR A 86 7.44 13.74 8.73
C THR A 86 7.41 12.89 7.47
N GLY A 87 6.48 11.95 7.43
CA GLY A 87 6.18 11.17 6.25
C GLY A 87 6.58 9.70 6.31
N TYR A 88 6.10 8.98 5.33
CA TYR A 88 6.35 7.55 5.10
C TYR A 88 7.64 7.30 4.33
N GLU A 89 8.38 6.28 4.72
CA GLU A 89 9.52 5.77 3.95
C GLU A 89 9.62 4.25 4.04
N ASP A 90 10.23 3.63 3.05
CA ASP A 90 10.53 2.20 3.07
C ASP A 90 11.96 1.89 2.67
N PHE A 91 12.47 0.79 3.19
CA PHE A 91 13.86 0.39 3.08
C PHE A 91 14.02 -1.04 2.60
N ILE A 92 14.92 -1.23 1.63
CA ILE A 92 15.52 -2.53 1.31
C ILE A 92 17.00 -2.53 1.65
N TYR A 93 17.62 -3.71 1.73
CA TYR A 93 19.05 -3.80 2.04
C TYR A 93 19.90 -3.11 0.97
N SER A 94 20.89 -2.31 1.43
CA SER A 94 21.72 -1.46 0.57
C SER A 94 22.77 -2.20 -0.28
N LYS A 95 22.98 -3.50 -0.02
CA LYS A 95 23.95 -4.32 -0.76
C LYS A 95 23.27 -5.57 -1.31
N ASN A 96 23.75 -6.09 -2.45
CA ASN A 96 23.25 -7.31 -3.09
C ASN A 96 21.73 -7.26 -3.35
N ILE A 97 21.26 -6.14 -3.89
CA ILE A 97 19.84 -5.92 -4.20
C ILE A 97 19.45 -6.86 -5.33
N ASN A 98 18.48 -7.74 -5.08
CA ASN A 98 17.89 -8.58 -6.11
C ASN A 98 16.59 -7.99 -6.67
N ASN A 99 16.25 -8.40 -7.90
CA ASN A 99 15.06 -7.87 -8.58
C ASN A 99 13.76 -8.17 -7.84
N GLN A 100 13.63 -9.33 -7.18
CA GLN A 100 12.42 -9.68 -6.44
C GLN A 100 12.19 -8.76 -5.24
N THR A 101 13.27 -8.35 -4.55
CA THR A 101 13.17 -7.37 -3.46
C THR A 101 12.72 -5.99 -3.98
N ILE A 102 13.17 -5.59 -5.17
CA ILE A 102 12.71 -4.34 -5.81
C ILE A 102 11.23 -4.45 -6.17
N VAL A 103 10.79 -5.58 -6.74
CA VAL A 103 9.38 -5.81 -7.08
C VAL A 103 8.51 -5.78 -5.82
N LEU A 104 8.88 -6.51 -4.77
CA LEU A 104 8.17 -6.48 -3.47
C LEU A 104 7.99 -5.06 -2.96
N ARG A 105 9.07 -4.27 -2.93
CA ARG A 105 9.02 -2.88 -2.49
C ARG A 105 8.09 -2.03 -3.36
N ASN A 106 8.16 -2.20 -4.67
CA ASN A 106 7.34 -1.43 -5.60
C ASN A 106 5.86 -1.77 -5.43
N ASP A 107 5.52 -3.06 -5.37
CA ASP A 107 4.14 -3.51 -5.19
C ASP A 107 3.54 -2.97 -3.89
N ILE A 108 4.29 -3.00 -2.78
CA ILE A 108 3.83 -2.44 -1.50
C ILE A 108 3.73 -0.92 -1.56
N HIS A 109 4.77 -0.23 -2.03
CA HIS A 109 4.82 1.22 -2.07
C HIS A 109 3.71 1.81 -2.96
N ASP A 110 3.40 1.16 -4.06
CA ASP A 110 2.36 1.65 -4.97
C ASP A 110 0.96 1.58 -4.34
N HIS A 111 0.67 0.58 -3.52
CA HIS A 111 -0.56 0.56 -2.71
C HIS A 111 -0.54 1.59 -1.57
N VAL A 112 0.62 1.79 -0.94
CA VAL A 112 0.78 2.78 0.14
C VAL A 112 0.55 4.20 -0.35
N LYS A 113 0.98 4.56 -1.55
CA LYS A 113 0.77 5.91 -2.13
C LYS A 113 -0.68 6.39 -2.03
N PHE A 114 -1.66 5.49 -2.21
CA PHE A 114 -3.08 5.88 -2.11
C PHE A 114 -3.45 6.31 -0.69
N VAL A 115 -2.93 5.57 0.30
CA VAL A 115 -3.15 5.94 1.69
C VAL A 115 -2.48 7.27 2.01
N LEU A 116 -1.25 7.47 1.51
CA LEU A 116 -0.53 8.73 1.72
C LEU A 116 -1.30 9.90 1.13
N THR A 117 -1.79 9.77 -0.11
CA THR A 117 -2.61 10.79 -0.76
C THR A 117 -3.90 11.05 0.01
N LYS A 118 -4.65 10.00 0.39
CA LYS A 118 -5.90 10.11 1.14
C LYS A 118 -5.77 10.91 2.44
N TYR A 119 -4.64 10.77 3.13
CA TYR A 119 -4.41 11.41 4.42
C TYR A 119 -3.48 12.63 4.36
N ASN A 120 -3.14 13.10 3.15
CA ASN A 120 -2.15 14.16 2.93
C ASN A 120 -0.85 13.90 3.71
N HIS A 121 -0.40 12.65 3.68
CA HIS A 121 0.81 12.21 4.39
C HIS A 121 2.00 12.22 3.44
N PHE A 122 3.11 12.82 3.87
CA PHE A 122 4.26 13.02 3.01
C PHE A 122 4.93 11.70 2.62
N ASN A 123 5.24 11.53 1.33
CA ASN A 123 5.95 10.37 0.82
C ASN A 123 7.46 10.68 0.72
N ARG A 124 8.24 10.16 1.64
CA ARG A 124 9.71 10.29 1.65
C ARG A 124 10.40 9.31 0.68
N GLY A 125 9.63 8.40 0.11
CA GLY A 125 10.08 7.51 -0.96
C GLY A 125 10.78 6.25 -0.51
N ARG A 126 11.33 5.59 -1.52
CA ARG A 126 12.01 4.30 -1.45
C ARG A 126 13.48 4.48 -1.16
N LYS A 127 13.99 3.84 -0.12
CA LYS A 127 15.36 4.04 0.39
C LYS A 127 16.16 2.74 0.45
N LEU A 128 17.44 2.89 0.71
CA LEU A 128 18.40 1.80 0.92
C LEU A 128 19.00 1.96 2.31
N ALA A 129 19.04 0.88 3.11
CA ALA A 129 19.66 0.91 4.42
C ALA A 129 20.32 -0.42 4.80
N ASN A 130 21.21 -0.37 5.78
CA ASN A 130 21.90 -1.56 6.32
C ASN A 130 21.21 -2.05 7.62
N HIS A 131 19.88 -2.15 7.60
CA HIS A 131 19.15 -2.70 8.75
C HIS A 131 19.48 -4.18 8.94
N SER A 132 19.63 -4.60 10.20
CA SER A 132 20.04 -5.96 10.55
C SER A 132 19.07 -7.02 10.02
N VAL A 133 17.76 -6.76 10.16
CA VAL A 133 16.72 -7.68 9.70
C VAL A 133 16.71 -7.84 8.18
N LEU A 134 16.96 -6.77 7.42
CA LEU A 134 17.05 -6.83 5.95
C LEU A 134 18.31 -7.53 5.47
N ARG A 135 19.45 -7.24 6.12
CA ARG A 135 20.75 -7.82 5.74
C ARG A 135 20.80 -9.33 5.93
N ARG A 136 20.07 -9.85 6.91
CA ARG A 136 20.09 -11.26 7.31
C ARG A 136 18.96 -12.11 6.74
N SER A 137 17.99 -11.48 6.11
CA SER A 137 16.89 -12.19 5.44
C SER A 137 17.37 -12.91 4.19
N TYR A 138 16.97 -14.17 4.01
CA TYR A 138 17.28 -14.96 2.82
C TYR A 138 16.24 -14.78 1.70
N MET A 139 15.07 -14.25 2.03
CA MET A 139 13.98 -13.96 1.12
C MET A 139 13.91 -12.45 0.80
N PRO A 140 13.13 -12.04 -0.21
CA PRO A 140 12.75 -10.65 -0.41
C PRO A 140 12.22 -10.02 0.87
N SER A 141 12.82 -8.91 1.28
CA SER A 141 12.52 -8.29 2.57
C SER A 141 12.40 -6.76 2.45
N LEU A 142 11.42 -6.22 3.16
CA LEU A 142 11.12 -4.79 3.23
C LEU A 142 10.95 -4.36 4.69
N LEU A 143 11.49 -3.20 5.04
CA LEU A 143 11.19 -2.50 6.28
C LEU A 143 10.45 -1.21 5.94
N THR A 144 9.39 -0.92 6.66
CA THR A 144 8.55 0.27 6.44
C THR A 144 8.51 1.13 7.69
N GLU A 145 8.63 2.43 7.50
CA GLU A 145 8.44 3.46 8.52
C GLU A 145 7.16 4.24 8.18
N ILE A 146 6.11 4.04 8.96
CA ILE A 146 4.77 4.56 8.65
C ILE A 146 4.71 6.08 8.76
N GLY A 147 5.50 6.67 9.66
CA GLY A 147 5.57 8.10 9.95
C GLY A 147 6.45 8.35 11.16
N PHE A 148 6.55 9.60 11.62
CA PHE A 148 7.39 10.00 12.74
C PHE A 148 6.54 10.27 13.98
N ILE A 149 6.71 9.46 15.00
CA ILE A 149 5.88 9.47 16.21
C ILE A 149 6.00 10.77 17.03
N ASP A 150 7.09 11.49 16.86
CA ASP A 150 7.48 12.71 17.58
C ASP A 150 7.11 14.01 16.86
N THR A 151 6.43 13.96 15.71
CA THR A 151 5.91 15.13 15.01
C THR A 151 4.38 15.19 15.10
N GLU A 152 3.84 16.41 15.21
CA GLU A 152 2.42 16.64 15.46
C GLU A 152 1.54 16.05 14.36
N HIS A 153 1.89 16.30 13.09
CA HIS A 153 1.13 15.81 11.94
C HIS A 153 1.05 14.28 11.94
N ASP A 154 2.20 13.60 12.02
CA ASP A 154 2.25 12.15 11.94
C ASP A 154 1.67 11.49 13.18
N ALA A 155 1.91 12.04 14.37
CA ALA A 155 1.31 11.57 15.62
C ALA A 155 -0.23 11.63 15.57
N LYS A 156 -0.80 12.66 14.93
CA LYS A 156 -2.26 12.74 14.72
C LYS A 156 -2.76 11.63 13.82
N LEU A 157 -2.04 11.31 12.74
CA LEU A 157 -2.38 10.19 11.85
C LEU A 157 -2.21 8.85 12.59
N LEU A 158 -1.12 8.66 13.31
CA LEU A 158 -0.83 7.44 14.07
C LEU A 158 -1.86 7.16 15.19
N LYS A 159 -2.53 8.21 15.71
CA LYS A 159 -3.67 8.09 16.64
C LYS A 159 -4.98 7.71 15.95
N ASN A 160 -5.05 7.77 14.62
CA ASN A 160 -6.26 7.45 13.87
C ASN A 160 -6.28 5.95 13.51
N PRO A 161 -7.18 5.14 14.11
CA PRO A 161 -7.25 3.71 13.81
C PRO A 161 -7.57 3.39 12.35
N GLN A 162 -8.31 4.28 11.67
CA GLN A 162 -8.63 4.09 10.26
C GLN A 162 -7.39 4.27 9.38
N PHE A 163 -6.52 5.23 9.69
CA PHE A 163 -5.22 5.38 8.99
C PHE A 163 -4.36 4.13 9.16
N LEU A 164 -4.21 3.61 10.38
CA LEU A 164 -3.46 2.38 10.63
C LEU A 164 -4.05 1.18 9.91
N LYS A 165 -5.39 1.08 9.87
CA LYS A 165 -6.10 0.04 9.11
C LYS A 165 -5.83 0.16 7.61
N ASP A 166 -5.93 1.36 7.06
CA ASP A 166 -5.70 1.58 5.63
C ASP A 166 -4.24 1.26 5.24
N MET A 167 -3.26 1.60 6.10
CA MET A 167 -1.86 1.21 5.91
C MET A 167 -1.70 -0.31 5.93
N GLY A 168 -2.31 -1.01 6.90
CA GLY A 168 -2.31 -2.47 6.96
C GLY A 168 -2.92 -3.11 5.72
N VAL A 169 -4.04 -2.57 5.23
CA VAL A 169 -4.68 -3.03 3.98
C VAL A 169 -3.77 -2.80 2.76
N ALA A 170 -3.10 -1.65 2.68
CA ALA A 170 -2.16 -1.36 1.59
C ALA A 170 -0.99 -2.35 1.58
N TYR A 171 -0.41 -2.64 2.75
CA TYR A 171 0.65 -3.64 2.88
C TYR A 171 0.18 -5.04 2.48
N ALA A 172 -1.01 -5.44 2.93
CA ALA A 172 -1.60 -6.73 2.59
C ALA A 172 -1.80 -6.89 1.07
N LYS A 173 -2.31 -5.86 0.41
CA LYS A 173 -2.49 -5.84 -1.05
C LYS A 173 -1.17 -5.94 -1.79
N GLY A 174 -0.15 -5.16 -1.39
CA GLY A 174 1.17 -5.21 -2.01
C GLY A 174 1.84 -6.57 -1.85
N VAL A 175 1.76 -7.19 -0.67
CA VAL A 175 2.27 -8.56 -0.44
C VAL A 175 1.50 -9.58 -1.28
N ALA A 176 0.18 -9.47 -1.36
CA ALA A 176 -0.67 -10.36 -2.16
C ALA A 176 -0.34 -10.25 -3.65
N GLN A 177 -0.12 -9.04 -4.15
CA GLN A 177 0.32 -8.77 -5.53
C GLN A 177 1.68 -9.39 -5.81
N PHE A 178 2.68 -9.13 -4.99
CA PHE A 178 4.03 -9.69 -5.12
C PHE A 178 4.02 -11.23 -5.19
N LEU A 179 3.24 -11.87 -4.35
CA LEU A 179 3.14 -13.33 -4.27
C LEU A 179 2.17 -13.94 -5.28
N ASN A 180 1.43 -13.13 -6.04
CA ASN A 180 0.34 -13.57 -6.91
C ASN A 180 -0.67 -14.46 -6.18
N LEU A 181 -1.16 -13.99 -5.02
CA LEU A 181 -2.14 -14.74 -4.24
C LEU A 181 -3.50 -14.76 -4.95
N GLU A 182 -4.17 -15.88 -4.87
CA GLU A 182 -5.54 -16.01 -5.37
C GLU A 182 -6.51 -15.27 -4.43
N SER A 183 -7.36 -14.42 -5.00
CA SER A 183 -8.46 -13.83 -4.26
C SER A 183 -9.49 -14.91 -3.93
N LYS A 184 -10.00 -14.90 -2.71
CA LYS A 184 -11.19 -15.68 -2.40
C LYS A 184 -12.34 -15.14 -3.22
N SER A 185 -13.07 -16.01 -3.90
CA SER A 185 -14.30 -15.63 -4.59
C SER A 185 -15.30 -15.14 -3.53
N THR A 186 -15.26 -13.87 -3.25
CA THR A 186 -16.42 -13.20 -2.65
C THR A 186 -17.31 -12.89 -3.83
N ASN A 187 -18.49 -13.54 -3.90
CA ASN A 187 -19.55 -12.97 -4.73
C ASN A 187 -19.60 -11.47 -4.41
N PRO A 188 -19.64 -10.58 -5.38
CA PRO A 188 -19.77 -9.17 -5.11
C PRO A 188 -21.18 -8.92 -4.56
N VAL A 189 -21.37 -9.24 -3.29
CA VAL A 189 -22.46 -8.64 -2.52
C VAL A 189 -21.96 -7.22 -2.27
N GLY A 190 -22.58 -6.28 -2.96
CA GLY A 190 -22.23 -4.88 -2.88
C GLY A 190 -22.21 -4.42 -1.43
N ASP A 191 -21.02 -4.21 -0.92
CA ASP A 191 -20.84 -3.51 0.35
C ASP A 191 -21.10 -2.04 0.04
N SER A 192 -22.32 -1.60 0.30
CA SER A 192 -22.71 -0.19 0.25
C SER A 192 -22.22 0.48 1.53
N ASP A 193 -21.85 1.77 1.46
CA ASP A 193 -21.68 2.60 2.66
C ASP A 193 -23.01 2.79 3.39
N GLU A 194 -22.98 3.47 4.53
CA GLU A 194 -24.19 3.73 5.34
C GLU A 194 -25.25 4.54 4.59
N GLU A 195 -24.88 5.16 3.46
CA GLU A 195 -25.77 5.94 2.58
C GLU A 195 -26.28 5.11 1.38
N GLY A 196 -25.88 3.83 1.25
CA GLY A 196 -26.33 2.93 0.18
C GLY A 196 -25.52 3.05 -1.13
N PHE A 197 -24.41 3.76 -1.14
CA PHE A 197 -23.56 3.92 -2.33
C PHE A 197 -22.54 2.78 -2.47
N PRO A 198 -22.23 2.34 -3.71
CA PRO A 198 -21.28 1.27 -3.94
C PRO A 198 -19.85 1.71 -3.59
N LYS A 199 -19.25 1.05 -2.60
CA LYS A 199 -17.84 1.26 -2.28
C LYS A 199 -16.94 0.77 -3.43
N PRO A 200 -15.88 1.52 -3.81
CA PRO A 200 -14.94 1.07 -4.82
C PRO A 200 -14.25 -0.23 -4.42
N THR A 201 -14.23 -1.19 -5.33
CA THR A 201 -13.41 -2.39 -5.20
C THR A 201 -12.02 -2.08 -5.75
N PHE A 202 -10.99 -2.21 -4.92
CA PHE A 202 -9.62 -2.02 -5.36
C PHE A 202 -9.18 -3.19 -6.25
N LEU A 203 -8.55 -2.87 -7.36
CA LEU A 203 -7.99 -3.85 -8.27
C LEU A 203 -6.73 -4.48 -7.67
N TYR A 204 -6.58 -5.78 -7.90
CA TYR A 204 -5.39 -6.52 -7.48
C TYR A 204 -4.12 -6.02 -8.17
N LYS A 205 -4.23 -5.70 -9.45
CA LYS A 205 -3.22 -4.99 -10.24
C LYS A 205 -3.85 -3.76 -10.87
N PRO A 206 -3.14 -2.64 -10.93
CA PRO A 206 -3.60 -1.50 -11.69
C PRO A 206 -3.83 -1.88 -13.14
N LEU A 207 -4.95 -1.48 -13.71
CA LEU A 207 -5.22 -1.64 -15.13
C LEU A 207 -4.88 -0.34 -15.86
N TRP A 208 -4.34 -0.47 -17.06
CA TRP A 208 -4.24 0.64 -17.98
C TRP A 208 -5.54 0.79 -18.74
N ILE A 209 -6.05 2.00 -18.75
CA ILE A 209 -7.30 2.37 -19.39
C ILE A 209 -7.05 3.54 -20.34
N LYS A 210 -7.77 3.54 -21.44
CA LYS A 210 -7.75 4.59 -22.44
C LYS A 210 -9.14 5.18 -22.60
N THR A 211 -9.26 6.50 -22.61
CA THR A 211 -10.52 7.17 -22.94
C THR A 211 -10.83 7.02 -24.44
N THR A 212 -12.06 6.65 -24.73
CA THR A 212 -12.57 6.54 -26.11
C THR A 212 -13.17 7.82 -26.62
N GLU A 213 -13.54 8.71 -25.71
CA GLU A 213 -14.09 10.04 -25.97
C GLU A 213 -13.52 11.05 -24.99
N ASP A 214 -13.78 12.35 -25.22
CA ASP A 214 -13.55 13.40 -24.25
C ASP A 214 -14.50 13.17 -23.07
N THR A 215 -14.01 12.99 -21.86
CA THR A 215 -14.83 12.57 -20.72
C THR A 215 -14.53 13.32 -19.44
N GLU A 216 -15.50 13.39 -18.56
CA GLU A 216 -15.41 14.09 -17.28
C GLU A 216 -14.85 13.18 -16.18
N THR A 217 -14.16 13.77 -15.21
CA THR A 217 -13.72 13.12 -13.99
C THR A 217 -14.47 13.66 -12.78
N TYR A 218 -14.65 12.83 -11.77
CA TYR A 218 -15.51 13.08 -10.64
C TYR A 218 -14.79 12.78 -9.34
N LYS A 219 -15.21 13.43 -8.25
CA LYS A 219 -14.67 13.24 -6.90
C LYS A 219 -15.16 11.95 -6.23
N ASP A 220 -16.31 11.47 -6.66
CA ASP A 220 -16.96 10.33 -6.03
C ASP A 220 -17.41 9.27 -7.04
N ALA A 221 -17.63 8.06 -6.54
CA ALA A 221 -18.01 6.91 -7.35
C ALA A 221 -19.40 7.03 -7.99
N ASN A 222 -20.23 7.97 -7.52
CA ASN A 222 -21.57 8.23 -8.04
C ASN A 222 -21.58 9.29 -9.13
N MET A 223 -20.40 9.85 -9.41
CA MET A 223 -20.21 10.90 -10.44
C MET A 223 -21.06 12.15 -10.16
N SER A 224 -21.18 12.55 -8.89
CA SER A 224 -22.03 13.66 -8.46
C SER A 224 -21.29 15.01 -8.49
N GLU A 225 -19.97 15.01 -8.21
CA GLU A 225 -19.15 16.23 -8.20
C GLU A 225 -18.04 16.15 -9.23
N ARG A 226 -18.16 16.99 -10.27
CA ARG A 226 -17.16 17.05 -11.34
C ARG A 226 -15.87 17.69 -10.85
N THR A 227 -14.73 17.05 -11.11
CA THR A 227 -13.41 17.54 -10.72
C THR A 227 -12.53 17.92 -11.89
N GLY A 228 -12.78 17.36 -13.08
CA GLY A 228 -11.90 17.60 -14.21
C GLY A 228 -12.44 17.03 -15.52
N TYR A 229 -11.51 16.88 -16.45
CA TYR A 229 -11.81 16.49 -17.82
C TYR A 229 -10.60 15.81 -18.47
N LEU A 230 -10.81 14.68 -19.12
CA LEU A 230 -9.81 13.95 -19.90
C LEU A 230 -10.15 13.99 -21.36
N LYS A 231 -9.15 14.20 -22.19
CA LYS A 231 -9.27 14.14 -23.63
C LYS A 231 -9.36 12.71 -24.13
N LYS A 232 -10.03 12.50 -25.26
CA LYS A 232 -10.01 11.25 -26.00
C LYS A 232 -8.58 10.75 -26.20
N ASN A 233 -8.38 9.43 -26.12
CA ASN A 233 -7.08 8.75 -26.20
C ASN A 233 -6.12 9.08 -25.05
N THR A 234 -6.58 9.58 -23.91
CA THR A 234 -5.76 9.69 -22.71
C THR A 234 -5.59 8.33 -22.05
N PHE A 235 -4.35 7.95 -21.78
CA PHE A 235 -4.00 6.74 -21.04
C PHE A 235 -3.78 7.07 -19.57
N PHE A 236 -4.30 6.25 -18.67
CA PHE A 236 -4.11 6.39 -17.22
C PHE A 236 -4.25 5.05 -16.51
N GLN A 237 -3.67 4.95 -15.33
CA GLN A 237 -3.85 3.78 -14.48
C GLN A 237 -5.06 3.95 -13.57
N VAL A 238 -5.80 2.86 -13.40
CA VAL A 238 -6.86 2.77 -12.41
C VAL A 238 -6.53 1.70 -11.39
N TYR A 239 -6.92 1.93 -10.17
CA TYR A 239 -6.53 1.16 -8.99
C TYR A 239 -7.73 0.58 -8.24
N GLY A 240 -8.90 0.94 -8.70
CA GLY A 240 -10.15 0.43 -8.17
C GLY A 240 -11.28 0.66 -9.14
N GLU A 241 -12.40 0.03 -8.85
CA GLU A 241 -13.59 0.12 -9.66
C GLU A 241 -14.87 0.05 -8.83
N THR A 242 -15.92 0.64 -9.36
CA THR A 242 -17.31 0.34 -8.99
C THR A 242 -18.00 -0.31 -10.19
N ARG A 243 -19.28 -0.63 -10.07
CA ARG A 243 -20.06 -1.14 -11.19
C ARG A 243 -20.04 -0.21 -12.42
N ALA A 244 -19.98 1.10 -12.21
CA ALA A 244 -20.15 2.11 -13.25
C ALA A 244 -18.91 2.99 -13.47
N ALA A 245 -17.95 3.03 -12.56
CA ALA A 245 -16.81 3.93 -12.59
C ALA A 245 -15.48 3.26 -12.27
N TRP A 246 -14.40 3.81 -12.84
CA TRP A 246 -13.02 3.49 -12.47
C TRP A 246 -12.49 4.52 -11.46
N MET A 247 -11.72 4.06 -10.49
CA MET A 247 -11.00 4.92 -9.54
C MET A 247 -9.58 5.15 -10.02
N MET A 248 -9.22 6.41 -10.29
CA MET A 248 -7.95 6.79 -10.91
C MET A 248 -6.80 6.92 -9.91
N ASP A 249 -7.01 7.64 -8.80
CA ASP A 249 -5.95 8.00 -7.84
C ASP A 249 -6.40 7.94 -6.37
N GLY A 250 -7.52 7.30 -6.11
CA GLY A 250 -8.13 7.21 -4.78
C GLY A 250 -9.10 8.34 -4.46
N GLN A 251 -9.14 9.41 -5.27
CA GLN A 251 -10.02 10.57 -5.10
C GLN A 251 -10.80 10.93 -6.37
N HIS A 252 -10.37 10.45 -7.55
CA HIS A 252 -11.00 10.77 -8.81
C HIS A 252 -11.57 9.54 -9.50
N PHE A 253 -12.72 9.70 -10.12
CA PHE A 253 -13.45 8.65 -10.80
C PHE A 253 -13.77 9.04 -12.24
N ILE A 254 -13.89 8.05 -13.11
CA ILE A 254 -14.29 8.20 -14.50
C ILE A 254 -15.29 7.12 -14.88
N GLY A 255 -16.29 7.46 -15.67
CA GLY A 255 -17.30 6.51 -16.14
C GLY A 255 -16.71 5.41 -17.02
N LYS A 256 -17.09 4.16 -16.77
CA LYS A 256 -16.60 3.00 -17.57
C LYS A 256 -17.05 3.04 -19.02
N LYS A 257 -18.18 3.65 -19.32
CA LYS A 257 -18.74 3.74 -20.67
C LYS A 257 -17.84 4.46 -21.69
N ASP A 258 -17.00 5.40 -21.22
CA ASP A 258 -16.16 6.26 -22.06
C ASP A 258 -14.69 5.78 -22.08
N THR A 259 -14.46 4.52 -21.71
CA THR A 259 -13.12 3.95 -21.59
C THR A 259 -13.04 2.53 -22.12
N ILE A 260 -11.83 2.13 -22.50
CA ILE A 260 -11.48 0.74 -22.82
C ILE A 260 -10.29 0.29 -21.99
N ILE A 261 -10.20 -1.00 -21.71
CA ILE A 261 -9.06 -1.60 -21.02
C ILE A 261 -7.98 -1.90 -22.07
N GLU A 262 -6.79 -1.32 -21.90
CA GLU A 262 -5.62 -1.58 -22.76
C GLU A 262 -4.70 -2.68 -22.21
N GLY A 263 -5.05 -3.24 -21.04
CA GLY A 263 -4.29 -4.31 -20.39
C GLY A 263 -3.41 -3.84 -19.21
N GLU A 264 -2.60 -4.76 -18.73
CA GLU A 264 -1.77 -4.51 -17.53
C GLU A 264 -0.48 -3.73 -17.83
N THR A 265 -0.06 -3.67 -19.10
CA THR A 265 1.22 -3.05 -19.50
C THR A 265 1.00 -2.23 -20.76
N ILE A 266 1.33 -0.96 -20.69
CA ILE A 266 1.47 -0.10 -21.87
C ILE A 266 2.95 -0.03 -22.21
N THR A 267 3.29 -0.25 -23.48
CA THR A 267 4.67 -0.06 -23.94
C THR A 267 5.02 1.42 -23.98
N THR A 268 6.30 1.73 -23.78
CA THR A 268 6.80 3.12 -23.80
C THR A 268 6.49 3.85 -25.15
N ALA A 269 6.28 3.08 -26.22
CA ALA A 269 5.93 3.60 -27.55
C ALA A 269 4.47 4.10 -27.63
N GLU A 270 3.59 3.60 -26.75
CA GLU A 270 2.17 4.01 -26.68
C GLU A 270 1.97 5.26 -25.81
N LEU A 271 2.96 5.61 -24.97
CA LEU A 271 2.99 6.83 -24.17
C LEU A 271 3.59 7.96 -25.00
N THR A 272 2.77 8.67 -25.73
CA THR A 272 3.20 9.86 -26.45
C THR A 272 3.55 11.00 -25.48
N LYS A 273 4.39 11.96 -25.94
CA LYS A 273 4.77 13.14 -25.16
C LYS A 273 3.55 13.95 -24.68
N GLU A 274 2.50 13.98 -25.48
CA GLU A 274 1.22 14.64 -25.18
C GLU A 274 0.45 13.93 -24.05
N ASN A 275 0.41 12.59 -24.07
CA ASN A 275 -0.19 11.80 -22.99
C ASN A 275 0.56 11.95 -21.67
N MET A 276 1.90 12.08 -21.71
CA MET A 276 2.75 12.32 -20.54
C MET A 276 2.55 13.72 -19.96
N GLU A 277 2.31 14.73 -20.78
CA GLU A 277 2.03 16.10 -20.31
C GLU A 277 0.63 16.19 -19.68
N THR A 278 -0.35 15.49 -20.21
CA THR A 278 -1.71 15.42 -19.65
C THR A 278 -1.69 14.77 -18.27
N LEU A 279 -0.92 13.68 -18.08
CA LEU A 279 -0.69 13.07 -16.78
C LEU A 279 -0.01 14.02 -15.77
N LYS A 280 0.94 14.86 -16.22
CA LYS A 280 1.60 15.87 -15.38
C LYS A 280 0.65 17.00 -14.96
N VAL A 281 -0.27 17.39 -15.80
CA VAL A 281 -1.26 18.45 -15.50
C VAL A 281 -2.24 17.99 -14.42
N PHE A 282 -2.57 16.69 -14.36
CA PHE A 282 -3.40 16.11 -13.31
C PHE A 282 -2.71 16.17 -11.93
N VAL A 283 -1.39 15.96 -11.88
CA VAL A 283 -0.58 15.97 -10.66
C VAL A 283 -0.22 17.39 -10.19
N THR A 284 -0.25 18.40 -11.08
CA THR A 284 0.23 19.76 -10.78
C THR A 284 -0.86 20.79 -10.53
N LYS A 285 -2.14 20.45 -10.70
CA LYS A 285 -3.26 21.38 -10.41
C LYS A 285 -3.72 21.41 -8.96
N GLU A 286 -3.11 20.60 -8.08
CA GLU A 286 -3.25 20.72 -6.63
C GLU A 286 -2.04 21.45 -6.05
N LYS A 287 -1.96 22.76 -6.23
CA LYS A 287 -1.15 23.69 -5.44
C LYS A 287 -2.00 24.90 -5.07
#